data_6cac6ce1bafcd2c825f35afcfd5c69cf
#
_entry.id   6cac6ce1bafcd2c825f35afcfd5c69cf
#
_cell.length_a   1.000
_cell.length_b   1.000
_cell.length_c   1.000
_cell.angle_alpha   90.00
_cell.angle_beta   90.00
_cell.angle_gamma   90.00
#
_symmetry.space_group_name_H-M   'P 1'
#
loop_
_entity.id
_entity.type
_entity.pdbx_description
1 polymer ?
#
loop_
_entity_poly.entity_id
_entity_poly.type
_entity_poly.pdbx_seq_one_letter_code
_entity_poly.pdbx_strand_id
1 'polypeptide(L)'
;MVKVYITRRYSFFDDRSRHYLNINGKKQDRAVIPGENPAFDLEKGTYDFQIKTRSPLKSNLLSLNVDSEEEIHLIYGLKTSVMITLVLLFSFVLAIPLLVKLIDSLYLLLVVCISLLIFFSLFFSVFSFAYLLSKK
;
A
#
# COMPACT_ATOMS: atom_id res chain seq x y z
N MET A 1 3.41 11.85 27.83
CA MET A 1 3.44 10.86 26.71
C MET A 1 2.14 11.00 25.95
N VAL A 2 2.21 11.03 24.64
CA VAL A 2 1.05 11.13 23.75
C VAL A 2 0.79 9.74 23.17
N LYS A 3 -0.47 9.32 23.14
CA LYS A 3 -0.86 8.02 22.54
C LYS A 3 -1.14 8.19 21.07
N VAL A 4 -0.43 7.43 20.26
CA VAL A 4 -0.64 7.38 18.81
C VAL A 4 -1.30 6.05 18.46
N TYR A 5 -2.55 6.11 18.01
CA TYR A 5 -3.34 4.97 17.57
C TYR A 5 -3.19 4.81 16.07
N ILE A 6 -3.07 3.57 15.61
CA ILE A 6 -2.99 3.26 14.18
C ILE A 6 -4.11 2.32 13.79
N THR A 7 -4.95 2.80 12.88
CA THR A 7 -6.05 2.02 12.32
C THR A 7 -5.73 1.61 10.90
N ARG A 8 -5.80 0.32 10.61
CA ARG A 8 -5.67 -0.23 9.26
C ARG A 8 -7.05 -0.36 8.63
N ARG A 9 -7.24 0.28 7.46
CA ARG A 9 -8.44 0.06 6.67
C ARG A 9 -8.41 -1.35 6.09
N TYR A 10 -9.56 -2.03 6.15
CA TYR A 10 -9.72 -3.32 5.53
C TYR A 10 -9.51 -3.24 4.00
N SER A 11 -8.81 -4.22 3.45
CA SER A 11 -8.66 -4.39 2.02
C SER A 11 -8.65 -5.87 1.67
N PHE A 12 -9.51 -6.29 0.75
CA PHE A 12 -9.61 -7.66 0.28
C PHE A 12 -8.26 -8.22 -0.23
N PHE A 13 -7.43 -7.38 -0.83
CA PHE A 13 -6.15 -7.79 -1.40
C PHE A 13 -5.03 -7.94 -0.39
N ASP A 14 -5.21 -7.49 0.85
CA ASP A 14 -4.11 -7.36 1.81
C ASP A 14 -4.53 -7.70 3.25
N ASP A 15 -5.51 -8.57 3.40
CA ASP A 15 -6.11 -8.89 4.71
C ASP A 15 -5.13 -9.64 5.64
N ARG A 16 -4.30 -10.52 5.09
CA ARG A 16 -3.46 -11.46 5.86
C ARG A 16 -2.02 -11.00 6.08
N SER A 17 -1.60 -9.91 5.47
CA SER A 17 -0.21 -9.46 5.58
C SER A 17 0.05 -8.72 6.89
N ARG A 18 1.20 -9.00 7.52
CA ARG A 18 1.65 -8.26 8.70
C ARG A 18 2.36 -6.99 8.27
N HIS A 19 1.89 -5.87 8.79
CA HIS A 19 2.47 -4.56 8.57
C HIS A 19 3.13 -4.07 9.86
N TYR A 20 4.19 -3.29 9.71
CA TYR A 20 4.93 -2.76 10.83
C TYR A 20 5.04 -1.25 10.72
N LEU A 21 4.84 -0.56 11.83
CA LEU A 21 5.11 0.86 11.91
C LEU A 21 6.61 1.10 12.04
N ASN A 22 7.11 2.02 11.24
CA ASN A 22 8.43 2.61 11.43
C ASN A 22 8.25 4.03 11.97
N ILE A 23 8.95 4.34 13.05
CA ILE A 23 9.03 5.68 13.64
C ILE A 23 10.48 6.13 13.54
N ASN A 24 10.74 7.25 12.89
CA ASN A 24 12.10 7.76 12.66
C ASN A 24 13.06 6.70 12.07
N GLY A 25 12.53 5.90 11.14
CA GLY A 25 13.29 4.80 10.51
C GLY A 25 13.44 3.53 11.34
N LYS A 26 13.07 3.52 12.62
CA LYS A 26 13.12 2.33 13.48
C LYS A 26 11.81 1.56 13.42
N LYS A 27 11.90 0.27 13.11
CA LYS A 27 10.76 -0.64 13.09
C LYS A 27 10.28 -0.89 14.51
N GLN A 28 8.96 -0.79 14.71
CA GLN A 28 8.32 -1.17 15.96
C GLN A 28 8.03 -2.68 15.96
N ASP A 29 8.13 -3.30 17.13
CA ASP A 29 7.97 -4.75 17.27
C ASP A 29 6.53 -5.22 17.08
N ARG A 30 5.56 -4.34 17.39
CA ARG A 30 4.14 -4.65 17.26
C ARG A 30 3.68 -4.52 15.82
N ALA A 31 3.14 -5.61 15.28
CA ALA A 31 2.50 -5.59 13.95
C ALA A 31 1.15 -4.89 14.01
N VAL A 32 0.78 -4.22 12.92
CA VAL A 32 -0.55 -3.63 12.73
C VAL A 32 -1.39 -4.61 11.92
N ILE A 33 -2.43 -5.14 12.54
CA ILE A 33 -3.34 -6.13 11.97
C ILE A 33 -4.70 -5.47 11.72
N PRO A 34 -5.44 -5.85 10.65
CA PRO A 34 -6.79 -5.33 10.43
C PRO A 34 -7.71 -5.59 11.62
N GLY A 35 -8.47 -4.57 12.03
CA GLY A 35 -9.38 -4.65 13.18
C GLY A 35 -8.73 -4.39 14.54
N GLU A 36 -7.41 -4.32 14.62
CA GLU A 36 -6.70 -3.87 15.81
C GLU A 36 -6.27 -2.40 15.66
N ASN A 37 -6.32 -1.68 16.78
CA ASN A 37 -5.86 -0.29 16.87
C ASN A 37 -4.69 -0.23 17.87
N PRO A 38 -3.49 -0.70 17.51
CA PRO A 38 -2.36 -0.63 18.40
C PRO A 38 -2.05 0.82 18.76
N ALA A 39 -1.80 1.05 20.06
CA ALA A 39 -1.36 2.33 20.58
C ALA A 39 0.15 2.30 20.82
N PHE A 40 0.80 3.41 20.53
CA PHE A 40 2.21 3.66 20.77
C PHE A 40 2.36 4.92 21.59
N ASP A 41 3.08 4.82 22.71
CA ASP A 41 3.34 5.95 23.59
C ASP A 41 4.60 6.68 23.10
N LEU A 42 4.44 7.97 22.80
CA LEU A 42 5.52 8.82 22.32
C LEU A 42 5.70 10.05 23.22
N GLU A 43 6.91 10.51 23.34
CA GLU A 43 7.22 11.80 23.96
C GLU A 43 6.86 12.94 22.99
N LYS A 44 6.85 14.18 23.49
CA LYS A 44 6.65 15.37 22.65
C LYS A 44 7.86 15.50 21.70
N GLY A 45 7.57 15.79 20.44
CA GLY A 45 8.62 15.93 19.42
C GLY A 45 8.09 15.69 18.01
N THR A 46 8.97 15.86 17.03
CA THR A 46 8.67 15.61 15.63
C THR A 46 9.05 14.17 15.26
N TYR A 47 8.11 13.46 14.66
CA TYR A 47 8.28 12.06 14.27
C TYR A 47 7.89 11.81 12.83
N ASP A 48 8.68 10.96 12.19
CA ASP A 48 8.41 10.45 10.85
C ASP A 48 7.80 9.05 10.94
N PHE A 49 6.56 8.95 10.49
CA PHE A 49 5.81 7.70 10.46
C PHE A 49 5.80 7.10 9.07
N GLN A 50 6.06 5.80 8.97
CA GLN A 50 5.96 5.04 7.74
C GLN A 50 5.51 3.61 8.03
N ILE A 51 4.55 3.10 7.27
CA ILE A 51 4.18 1.68 7.32
C ILE A 51 5.03 0.91 6.32
N LYS A 52 5.59 -0.19 6.77
CA LYS A 52 6.33 -1.15 5.93
C LYS A 52 5.73 -2.54 6.05
N THR A 53 5.69 -3.24 4.93
CA THR A 53 5.33 -4.65 4.88
C THR A 53 6.59 -5.51 4.82
N ARG A 54 6.42 -6.82 4.82
CA ARG A 54 7.52 -7.78 4.58
C ARG A 54 8.06 -7.70 3.16
N SER A 55 7.21 -7.30 2.21
CA SER A 55 7.58 -7.04 0.82
C SER A 55 8.14 -5.61 0.69
N PRO A 56 8.70 -5.21 -0.46
CA PRO A 56 9.22 -3.86 -0.68
C PRO A 56 8.15 -2.76 -0.64
N LEU A 57 6.88 -3.12 -0.40
CA LEU A 57 5.76 -2.20 -0.33
C LEU A 57 5.82 -1.37 0.96
N LYS A 58 5.63 -0.07 0.82
CA LYS A 58 5.65 0.89 1.93
C LYS A 58 4.56 1.96 1.73
N SER A 59 4.23 2.67 2.81
CA SER A 59 3.40 3.87 2.73
C SER A 59 4.25 5.10 2.37
N ASN A 60 3.56 6.22 2.12
CA ASN A 60 4.20 7.53 2.19
C ASN A 60 4.83 7.75 3.58
N LEU A 61 5.81 8.64 3.63
CA LEU A 61 6.33 9.20 4.87
C LEU A 61 5.35 10.27 5.35
N LEU A 62 4.99 10.25 6.63
CA LEU A 62 4.14 11.24 7.27
C LEU A 62 4.90 11.84 8.46
N SER A 63 5.35 13.08 8.33
CA SER A 63 6.00 13.81 9.41
C SER A 63 4.94 14.55 10.22
N LEU A 64 4.91 14.32 11.53
CA LEU A 64 3.98 14.96 12.45
C LEU A 64 4.74 15.49 13.66
N ASN A 65 4.34 16.67 14.10
CA ASN A 65 4.75 17.22 15.37
C ASN A 65 3.76 16.75 16.46
N VAL A 66 4.27 16.06 17.46
CA VAL A 66 3.52 15.52 18.59
C VAL A 66 3.66 16.50 19.77
N ASP A 67 2.90 17.60 19.71
CA ASP A 67 2.99 18.68 20.73
C ASP A 67 1.87 18.65 21.76
N SER A 68 0.69 18.16 21.37
CA SER A 68 -0.51 18.19 22.19
C SER A 68 -0.59 16.99 23.13
N GLU A 69 -1.34 17.14 24.22
CA GLU A 69 -1.73 16.03 25.09
C GLU A 69 -2.85 15.18 24.46
N GLU A 70 -3.31 15.57 23.28
CA GLU A 70 -4.37 14.88 22.54
C GLU A 70 -3.87 13.57 21.92
N GLU A 71 -4.76 12.59 21.89
CA GLU A 71 -4.52 11.33 21.22
C GLU A 71 -4.44 11.54 19.70
N ILE A 72 -3.44 10.96 19.06
CA ILE A 72 -3.26 11.04 17.62
C ILE A 72 -3.78 9.77 16.98
N HIS A 73 -4.72 9.90 16.06
CA HIS A 73 -5.25 8.79 15.28
C HIS A 73 -4.69 8.81 13.86
N LEU A 74 -3.92 7.79 13.52
CA LEU A 74 -3.42 7.58 12.16
C LEU A 74 -4.25 6.49 11.47
N ILE A 75 -4.60 6.73 10.22
CA ILE A 75 -5.30 5.76 9.39
C ILE A 75 -4.43 5.46 8.18
N TYR A 76 -4.29 4.18 7.84
CA TYR A 76 -3.66 3.80 6.60
C TYR A 76 -4.43 2.70 5.87
N GLY A 77 -4.24 2.64 4.57
CA GLY A 77 -4.87 1.65 3.71
C GLY A 77 -4.29 1.69 2.31
N LEU A 78 -4.71 0.74 1.50
CA LEU A 78 -4.33 0.69 0.09
C LEU A 78 -4.86 1.94 -0.63
N LYS A 79 -4.03 2.55 -1.47
CA LYS A 79 -4.47 3.68 -2.31
C LYS A 79 -5.54 3.21 -3.29
N THR A 80 -6.57 4.02 -3.47
CA THR A 80 -7.65 3.72 -4.43
C THR A 80 -7.11 3.52 -5.85
N SER A 81 -6.12 4.30 -6.26
CA SER A 81 -5.46 4.14 -7.56
C SER A 81 -4.83 2.75 -7.74
N VAL A 82 -4.19 2.22 -6.69
CA VAL A 82 -3.62 0.87 -6.70
C VAL A 82 -4.72 -0.18 -6.82
N MET A 83 -5.82 -0.02 -6.10
CA MET A 83 -6.97 -0.94 -6.21
C MET A 83 -7.57 -0.96 -7.62
N ILE A 84 -7.79 0.22 -8.21
CA ILE A 84 -8.30 0.33 -9.58
C ILE A 84 -7.35 -0.35 -10.56
N THR A 85 -6.04 -0.11 -10.44
CA THR A 85 -5.03 -0.71 -11.32
C THR A 85 -5.01 -2.24 -11.19
N LEU A 86 -5.15 -2.78 -9.97
CA LEU A 86 -5.25 -4.23 -9.74
C LEU A 86 -6.50 -4.83 -10.41
N VAL A 87 -7.65 -4.18 -10.30
CA VAL A 87 -8.89 -4.63 -10.94
C VAL A 87 -8.75 -4.62 -12.46
N LEU A 88 -8.20 -3.55 -13.04
CA LEU A 88 -7.97 -3.45 -14.48
C LEU A 88 -7.00 -4.54 -14.97
N LEU A 89 -5.91 -4.77 -14.23
CA LEU A 89 -4.94 -5.81 -14.54
C LEU A 89 -5.59 -7.21 -14.53
N PHE A 90 -6.38 -7.50 -13.50
CA PHE A 90 -7.08 -8.78 -13.40
C PHE A 90 -8.09 -8.98 -14.54
N SER A 91 -8.85 -7.93 -14.88
CA SER A 91 -9.79 -7.94 -16.01
C SER A 91 -9.05 -8.17 -17.33
N PHE A 92 -7.90 -7.56 -17.51
CA PHE A 92 -7.07 -7.73 -18.70
C PHE A 92 -6.53 -9.17 -18.82
N VAL A 93 -6.02 -9.75 -17.72
CA VAL A 93 -5.54 -11.14 -17.71
C VAL A 93 -6.67 -12.11 -18.08
N LEU A 94 -7.89 -11.88 -17.61
CA LEU A 94 -9.06 -12.69 -17.98
C LEU A 94 -9.46 -12.54 -19.45
N ALA A 95 -9.16 -11.39 -20.08
CA ALA A 95 -9.46 -11.15 -21.48
C ALA A 95 -8.42 -11.80 -22.44
N ILE A 96 -7.21 -12.15 -21.97
CA ILE A 96 -6.14 -12.73 -22.80
C ILE A 96 -6.61 -13.95 -23.60
N PRO A 97 -7.28 -14.98 -23.04
CA PRO A 97 -7.72 -16.14 -23.79
C PRO A 97 -8.70 -15.81 -24.92
N LEU A 98 -9.56 -14.78 -24.70
CA LEU A 98 -10.47 -14.30 -25.73
C LEU A 98 -9.72 -13.55 -26.84
N LEU A 99 -8.75 -12.71 -26.48
CA LEU A 99 -7.90 -11.98 -27.43
C LEU A 99 -7.08 -12.94 -28.28
N VAL A 100 -6.49 -13.98 -27.69
CA VAL A 100 -5.69 -14.98 -28.42
C VAL A 100 -6.54 -15.73 -29.46
N LYS A 101 -7.82 -15.99 -29.19
CA LYS A 101 -8.74 -16.61 -30.17
C LYS A 101 -9.13 -15.69 -31.32
N LEU A 102 -9.11 -14.36 -31.08
CA LEU A 102 -9.49 -13.34 -32.08
C LEU A 102 -8.30 -12.90 -32.96
N ILE A 103 -7.06 -13.19 -32.53
CA ILE A 103 -5.86 -12.70 -33.15
C ILE A 103 -5.19 -13.85 -33.90
N ASP A 104 -5.44 -13.94 -35.22
CA ASP A 104 -4.76 -14.89 -36.12
C ASP A 104 -3.35 -14.42 -36.55
N SER A 105 -2.91 -13.24 -36.09
CA SER A 105 -1.63 -12.66 -36.46
C SER A 105 -0.62 -12.73 -35.32
N LEU A 106 0.51 -13.41 -35.58
CA LEU A 106 1.66 -13.46 -34.67
C LEU A 106 2.18 -12.06 -34.29
N TYR A 107 2.13 -11.12 -35.22
CA TYR A 107 2.56 -9.74 -35.03
C TYR A 107 1.72 -9.03 -33.97
N LEU A 108 0.40 -9.19 -34.04
CA LEU A 108 -0.52 -8.58 -33.09
C LEU A 108 -0.36 -9.19 -31.68
N LEU A 109 -0.09 -10.50 -31.59
CA LEU A 109 0.24 -11.18 -30.34
C LEU A 109 1.50 -10.61 -29.71
N LEU A 110 2.55 -10.35 -30.52
CA LEU A 110 3.80 -9.72 -30.06
C LEU A 110 3.55 -8.31 -29.49
N VAL A 111 2.75 -7.49 -30.17
CA VAL A 111 2.39 -6.14 -29.72
C VAL A 111 1.65 -6.18 -28.40
N VAL A 112 0.73 -7.13 -28.23
CA VAL A 112 0.01 -7.32 -26.94
C VAL A 112 0.97 -7.72 -25.83
N CYS A 113 1.90 -8.65 -26.07
CA CYS A 113 2.89 -9.07 -25.07
C CYS A 113 3.83 -7.92 -24.67
N ILE A 114 4.31 -7.12 -25.63
CA ILE A 114 5.16 -5.96 -25.35
C ILE A 114 4.39 -4.90 -24.53
N SER A 115 3.15 -4.62 -24.92
CA SER A 115 2.29 -3.68 -24.19
C SER A 115 2.06 -4.11 -22.74
N LEU A 116 1.89 -5.41 -22.51
CA LEU A 116 1.79 -5.99 -21.17
C LEU A 116 3.07 -5.81 -20.37
N LEU A 117 4.23 -6.07 -20.94
CA LEU A 117 5.52 -5.90 -20.27
C LEU A 117 5.74 -4.45 -19.85
N ILE A 118 5.43 -3.48 -20.73
CA ILE A 118 5.51 -2.05 -20.43
C ILE A 118 4.53 -1.70 -19.29
N PHE A 119 3.29 -2.18 -19.39
CA PHE A 119 2.27 -1.93 -18.35
C PHE A 119 2.70 -2.50 -16.99
N PHE A 120 3.23 -3.72 -16.94
CA PHE A 120 3.77 -4.31 -15.71
C PHE A 120 4.94 -3.51 -15.14
N SER A 121 5.85 -3.04 -15.99
CA SER A 121 6.98 -2.23 -15.56
C SER A 121 6.54 -0.91 -14.91
N LEU A 122 5.60 -0.21 -15.55
CA LEU A 122 5.00 1.02 -15.00
C LEU A 122 4.23 0.74 -13.70
N PHE A 123 3.51 -0.37 -13.65
CA PHE A 123 2.77 -0.80 -12.47
C PHE A 123 3.69 -1.01 -11.26
N PHE A 124 4.80 -1.74 -11.43
CA PHE A 124 5.77 -1.94 -10.35
C PHE A 124 6.41 -0.64 -9.86
N SER A 125 6.64 0.32 -10.76
CA SER A 125 7.15 1.65 -10.40
C SER A 125 6.17 2.42 -9.49
N VAL A 126 4.87 2.35 -9.77
CA VAL A 126 3.82 3.01 -8.97
C VAL A 126 3.55 2.27 -7.66
N PHE A 127 3.82 0.96 -7.62
CA PHE A 127 3.47 0.08 -6.50
C PHE A 127 4.37 0.28 -5.27
N SER A 128 5.55 0.88 -5.41
CA SER A 128 6.47 1.10 -4.29
C SER A 128 5.83 1.91 -3.14
N PHE A 129 4.85 2.78 -3.43
CA PHE A 129 4.07 3.54 -2.46
C PHE A 129 2.59 3.16 -2.49
N ALA A 130 2.32 1.85 -2.30
CA ALA A 130 0.98 1.30 -2.43
C ALA A 130 0.02 1.76 -1.32
N TYR A 131 0.53 2.15 -0.16
CA TYR A 131 -0.28 2.53 0.99
C TYR A 131 -0.27 4.04 1.20
N LEU A 132 -1.42 4.56 1.67
CA LEU A 132 -1.56 5.95 2.11
C LEU A 132 -1.71 5.97 3.63
N LEU A 133 -0.81 6.67 4.30
CA LEU A 133 -0.87 6.98 5.73
C LEU A 133 -1.30 8.44 5.89
N SER A 134 -2.33 8.69 6.70
CA SER A 134 -2.87 10.02 6.97
C SER A 134 -3.29 10.15 8.42
N LYS A 135 -3.29 11.39 8.94
CA LYS A 135 -3.93 11.72 10.20
C LYS A 135 -5.45 11.76 9.98
N LYS A 136 -6.21 11.22 10.94
CA LYS A 136 -7.67 11.28 10.95
C LYS A 136 -8.13 12.66 11.41
#